data_5e0f52ffb81e8e692a3d990c2775e0ec
#
_entry.id   5e0f52ffb81e8e692a3d990c2775e0ec
#
_cell.length_a   1.000
_cell.length_b   1.000
_cell.length_c   1.000
_cell.angle_alpha   90.00
_cell.angle_beta   90.00
_cell.angle_gamma   90.00
#
_symmetry.space_group_name_H-M   'P 1'
#
loop_
_entity.id
_entity.type
_entity.pdbx_description
1 polymer ?
#
loop_
_entity_poly.entity_id
_entity_poly.type
_entity_poly.pdbx_seq_one_letter_code
_entity_poly.pdbx_strand_id
1 'polypeptide(L)'
;MIAKDYNQYKKEVLDLYNDYVETFESFGKEVNKSVSKKAEKIKKEVFNLMVLGEAKSGKSTFINAYLGEEILPMDVRQCTSAIIKIHHGNEFRLFAKTAAGGQTSIDKSDEIIKFLKIHASIDDKYRNIPVPTINNDLLIKYGKQGKEITDEVIKDFSNAVANDNIYNIDIKEYNEAIRNYIKEKASKWGKIITDIDITYKLSEDMEYITIIDSPGIGASGNFGEIAKKYIEEANAIIFVKYLKGQAVDSKQFESLIGIVSEIQKEFLFLVFNGKSDLSGIDFNSIKEEAINFYKNKKFEEEKIIFVDSKIQLFLNKCLKLKTSEKITKFFEKLEEENNNFESAENCWLKSKGNYKTFIENMEEKSNFQRVKIAIDRFAQGARCEQLIGFLENIKKEYEGYEERNLGPLNLAKNNIKDPKKLEKEINEKKKEIDNFFRAINKEIEKINEKYLDNIRGEAIIIKLINDIKNEYKKNLKNIKICQKVK
;
A
#
# COMPACT_ATOMS: atom_id res chain seq x y z
N MET A 1 21.95 12.75 -2.29
CA MET A 1 22.69 12.00 -3.34
C MET A 1 21.80 10.93 -3.99
N ILE A 2 21.10 10.09 -3.24
CA ILE A 2 20.24 8.99 -3.74
C ILE A 2 19.08 9.46 -4.62
N ALA A 3 18.40 10.56 -4.26
CA ALA A 3 17.28 11.12 -5.02
C ALA A 3 17.69 11.60 -6.43
N LYS A 4 18.91 12.10 -6.60
CA LYS A 4 19.39 12.61 -7.89
C LYS A 4 19.61 11.49 -8.90
N ASP A 5 20.11 10.36 -8.41
CA ASP A 5 20.40 9.21 -9.24
C ASP A 5 19.11 8.46 -9.65
N TYR A 6 18.14 8.34 -8.73
CA TYR A 6 16.82 7.79 -9.05
C TYR A 6 16.12 8.58 -10.15
N ASN A 7 16.11 9.91 -10.05
CA ASN A 7 15.50 10.77 -11.07
C ASN A 7 16.15 10.61 -12.44
N GLN A 8 17.45 10.35 -12.48
CA GLN A 8 18.14 10.03 -13.74
C GLN A 8 17.63 8.70 -14.33
N TYR A 9 17.58 7.62 -13.53
CA TYR A 9 17.06 6.32 -13.99
C TYR A 9 15.59 6.40 -14.41
N LYS A 10 14.78 7.10 -13.64
CA LYS A 10 13.38 7.36 -13.99
C LYS A 10 13.26 7.99 -15.36
N LYS A 11 14.08 9.02 -15.63
CA LYS A 11 14.10 9.69 -16.94
C LYS A 11 14.48 8.70 -18.05
N GLU A 12 15.56 7.95 -17.88
CA GLU A 12 16.03 6.99 -18.88
C GLU A 12 14.97 5.90 -19.16
N VAL A 13 14.26 5.43 -18.12
CA VAL A 13 13.16 4.46 -18.25
C VAL A 13 11.96 5.05 -18.99
N LEU A 14 11.62 6.31 -18.72
CA LEU A 14 10.54 7.00 -19.43
C LEU A 14 10.91 7.31 -20.89
N ASP A 15 12.17 7.58 -21.19
CA ASP A 15 12.67 7.73 -22.55
C ASP A 15 12.52 6.40 -23.32
N LEU A 16 12.87 5.27 -22.71
CA LEU A 16 12.63 3.93 -23.29
C LEU A 16 11.13 3.64 -23.51
N TYR A 17 10.27 4.15 -22.64
CA TYR A 17 8.82 4.04 -22.84
C TYR A 17 8.36 4.86 -24.06
N ASN A 18 8.90 6.04 -24.24
CA ASN A 18 8.59 6.86 -25.43
C ASN A 18 9.04 6.15 -26.72
N ASP A 19 10.24 5.54 -26.71
CA ASP A 19 10.72 4.72 -27.84
C ASP A 19 9.78 3.53 -28.11
N TYR A 20 9.24 2.90 -27.06
CA TYR A 20 8.25 1.84 -27.19
C TYR A 20 6.95 2.35 -27.85
N VAL A 21 6.44 3.51 -27.41
CA VAL A 21 5.23 4.12 -27.99
C VAL A 21 5.45 4.40 -29.48
N GLU A 22 6.51 5.11 -29.82
CA GLU A 22 6.84 5.47 -31.22
C GLU A 22 6.98 4.22 -32.11
N THR A 23 7.62 3.17 -31.58
CA THR A 23 7.79 1.91 -32.30
C THR A 23 6.45 1.24 -32.60
N PHE A 24 5.56 1.13 -31.60
CA PHE A 24 4.25 0.50 -31.76
C PHE A 24 3.33 1.31 -32.67
N GLU A 25 3.34 2.62 -32.54
CA GLU A 25 2.58 3.53 -33.43
C GLU A 25 3.08 3.40 -34.89
N SER A 26 4.38 3.30 -35.09
CA SER A 26 4.97 3.07 -36.43
C SER A 26 4.51 1.76 -37.07
N PHE A 27 4.15 0.78 -36.25
CA PHE A 27 3.55 -0.50 -36.70
C PHE A 27 2.02 -0.44 -36.82
N GLY A 28 1.39 0.71 -36.63
CA GLY A 28 -0.05 0.86 -36.65
C GLY A 28 -0.75 0.11 -35.50
N LYS A 29 -0.09 -0.02 -34.35
CA LYS A 29 -0.61 -0.72 -33.16
C LYS A 29 -0.88 0.28 -32.05
N GLU A 30 -1.95 0.02 -31.31
CA GLU A 30 -2.22 0.75 -30.07
C GLU A 30 -1.30 0.27 -28.95
N VAL A 31 -0.84 1.22 -28.15
CA VAL A 31 -0.07 0.95 -26.94
C VAL A 31 -0.94 0.26 -25.89
N ASN A 32 -0.41 -0.72 -25.21
CA ASN A 32 -1.13 -1.43 -24.15
C ASN A 32 -1.52 -0.46 -23.00
N LYS A 33 -2.82 -0.39 -22.73
CA LYS A 33 -3.39 0.50 -21.70
C LYS A 33 -2.81 0.24 -20.30
N SER A 34 -2.42 -1.00 -20.00
CA SER A 34 -1.78 -1.33 -18.71
C SER A 34 -0.39 -0.71 -18.62
N VAL A 35 0.40 -0.77 -19.69
CA VAL A 35 1.73 -0.17 -19.77
C VAL A 35 1.62 1.36 -19.67
N SER A 36 0.69 1.97 -20.39
CA SER A 36 0.46 3.42 -20.31
C SER A 36 0.05 3.90 -18.92
N LYS A 37 -0.83 3.15 -18.22
CA LYS A 37 -1.20 3.46 -16.84
C LYS A 37 -0.02 3.37 -15.87
N LYS A 38 0.87 2.39 -16.07
CA LYS A 38 2.09 2.27 -15.26
C LYS A 38 3.06 3.42 -15.53
N ALA A 39 3.24 3.82 -16.80
CA ALA A 39 4.04 4.99 -17.14
C ALA A 39 3.53 6.25 -16.44
N GLU A 40 2.21 6.47 -16.43
CA GLU A 40 1.61 7.60 -15.72
C GLU A 40 1.83 7.55 -14.21
N LYS A 41 1.79 6.36 -13.59
CA LYS A 41 2.13 6.19 -12.17
C LYS A 41 3.59 6.57 -11.90
N ILE A 42 4.51 6.11 -12.73
CA ILE A 42 5.94 6.43 -12.62
C ILE A 42 6.17 7.95 -12.81
N LYS A 43 5.52 8.58 -13.78
CA LYS A 43 5.59 10.03 -13.98
C LYS A 43 5.15 10.80 -12.74
N LYS A 44 4.06 10.36 -12.10
CA LYS A 44 3.47 11.00 -10.90
C LYS A 44 4.19 10.65 -9.59
N GLU A 45 5.09 9.69 -9.61
CA GLU A 45 5.86 9.23 -8.42
C GLU A 45 5.01 8.82 -7.21
N VAL A 46 3.87 8.20 -7.41
CA VAL A 46 2.97 7.81 -6.33
C VAL A 46 3.32 6.40 -5.82
N PHE A 47 3.68 6.31 -4.54
CA PHE A 47 3.87 5.05 -3.82
C PHE A 47 2.74 4.84 -2.84
N ASN A 48 2.08 3.70 -2.93
CA ASN A 48 0.97 3.34 -2.07
C ASN A 48 1.47 2.49 -0.89
N LEU A 49 1.49 3.07 0.30
CA LEU A 49 1.73 2.38 1.56
C LEU A 49 0.38 2.05 2.19
N MET A 50 -0.03 0.79 2.14
CA MET A 50 -1.29 0.36 2.72
C MET A 50 -1.12 -0.06 4.18
N VAL A 51 -1.96 0.45 5.06
CA VAL A 51 -2.01 0.06 6.47
C VAL A 51 -3.26 -0.78 6.72
N LEU A 52 -3.03 -2.04 7.01
CA LEU A 52 -4.04 -3.04 7.33
C LEU A 52 -3.96 -3.41 8.81
N GLY A 53 -4.91 -4.18 9.30
CA GLY A 53 -4.86 -4.76 10.62
C GLY A 53 -6.23 -5.07 11.19
N GLU A 54 -6.23 -5.80 12.30
CA GLU A 54 -7.42 -6.18 13.01
C GLU A 54 -8.19 -4.96 13.51
N ALA A 55 -9.48 -5.12 13.77
CA ALA A 55 -10.26 -4.07 14.40
C ALA A 55 -9.65 -3.71 15.78
N LYS A 56 -9.55 -2.42 16.09
CA LYS A 56 -8.94 -1.91 17.33
C LYS A 56 -7.46 -2.27 17.54
N SER A 57 -6.74 -2.63 16.49
CA SER A 57 -5.29 -2.86 16.56
C SER A 57 -4.46 -1.57 16.70
N GLY A 58 -5.10 -0.41 16.62
CA GLY A 58 -4.43 0.89 16.69
C GLY A 58 -3.89 1.39 15.34
N LYS A 59 -4.48 0.98 14.21
CA LYS A 59 -4.11 1.46 12.86
C LYS A 59 -4.07 2.98 12.76
N SER A 60 -5.18 3.65 13.08
CA SER A 60 -5.26 5.12 12.98
C SER A 60 -4.25 5.80 13.93
N THR A 61 -4.03 5.25 15.13
CA THR A 61 -2.97 5.71 16.04
C THR A 61 -1.58 5.53 15.44
N PHE A 62 -1.35 4.38 14.78
CA PHE A 62 -0.09 4.10 14.09
C PHE A 62 0.14 5.09 12.93
N ILE A 63 -0.87 5.33 12.10
CA ILE A 63 -0.79 6.28 10.99
C ILE A 63 -0.51 7.70 11.51
N ASN A 64 -1.27 8.15 12.53
CA ASN A 64 -1.05 9.46 13.15
C ASN A 64 0.37 9.58 13.75
N ALA A 65 0.85 8.52 14.42
CA ALA A 65 2.21 8.49 14.95
C ALA A 65 3.28 8.58 13.85
N TYR A 66 3.04 7.92 12.72
CA TYR A 66 3.93 7.96 11.56
C TYR A 66 3.93 9.33 10.88
N LEU A 67 2.74 9.93 10.70
CA LEU A 67 2.58 11.28 10.14
C LEU A 67 3.11 12.38 11.06
N GLY A 68 3.22 12.12 12.35
CA GLY A 68 3.61 13.11 13.35
C GLY A 68 2.47 13.99 13.85
N GLU A 69 1.24 13.80 13.37
CA GLU A 69 0.04 14.60 13.63
C GLU A 69 -1.20 13.74 13.84
N GLU A 70 -2.15 14.24 14.64
CA GLU A 70 -3.45 13.60 14.86
C GLU A 70 -4.46 13.99 13.76
N ILE A 71 -4.34 13.37 12.59
CA ILE A 71 -5.21 13.63 11.44
C ILE A 71 -6.44 12.70 11.47
N LEU A 72 -6.21 11.40 11.72
CA LEU A 72 -7.27 10.40 11.75
C LEU A 72 -7.92 10.31 13.13
N PRO A 73 -9.24 10.11 13.23
CA PRO A 73 -9.91 9.92 14.52
C PRO A 73 -9.41 8.64 15.23
N MET A 74 -9.17 8.77 16.55
CA MET A 74 -8.62 7.69 17.38
C MET A 74 -9.62 7.25 18.47
N ASP A 75 -10.91 7.28 18.21
CA ASP A 75 -11.90 6.89 19.22
C ASP A 75 -11.85 5.35 19.45
N VAL A 76 -11.76 4.96 20.72
CA VAL A 76 -11.74 3.56 21.15
C VAL A 76 -13.02 2.80 20.77
N ARG A 77 -14.12 3.51 20.57
CA ARG A 77 -15.45 2.95 20.26
C ARG A 77 -15.73 2.84 18.77
N GLN A 78 -14.84 3.35 17.92
CA GLN A 78 -15.08 3.46 16.50
C GLN A 78 -14.00 2.72 15.69
N CYS A 79 -14.42 2.12 14.58
CA CYS A 79 -13.53 1.50 13.58
C CYS A 79 -13.60 2.31 12.28
N THR A 80 -12.56 2.30 11.47
CA THR A 80 -12.57 2.92 10.14
C THR A 80 -13.58 2.20 9.24
N SER A 81 -14.47 2.95 8.59
CA SER A 81 -15.53 2.41 7.71
C SER A 81 -15.32 2.70 6.24
N ALA A 82 -14.48 3.67 5.90
CA ALA A 82 -14.16 4.06 4.53
C ALA A 82 -12.65 3.96 4.31
N ILE A 83 -12.25 3.83 3.05
CA ILE A 83 -10.84 3.93 2.69
C ILE A 83 -10.43 5.40 2.69
N ILE A 84 -9.35 5.70 3.40
CA ILE A 84 -8.80 7.04 3.49
C ILE A 84 -7.43 7.03 2.86
N LYS A 85 -7.20 7.92 1.90
CA LYS A 85 -5.90 8.18 1.30
C LYS A 85 -5.35 9.47 1.87
N ILE A 86 -4.09 9.43 2.29
CA ILE A 86 -3.38 10.61 2.80
C ILE A 86 -2.12 10.78 1.97
N HIS A 87 -1.95 11.93 1.33
CA HIS A 87 -0.78 12.24 0.52
C HIS A 87 -0.29 13.67 0.75
N HIS A 88 0.93 13.92 0.28
CA HIS A 88 1.52 15.24 0.42
C HIS A 88 0.73 16.30 -0.34
N GLY A 89 0.61 17.48 0.26
CA GLY A 89 0.05 18.68 -0.35
C GLY A 89 0.36 19.89 0.52
N ASN A 90 0.31 21.09 -0.07
CA ASN A 90 0.68 22.32 0.61
C ASN A 90 -0.32 22.74 1.69
N GLU A 91 -1.55 22.21 1.62
CA GLU A 91 -2.66 22.59 2.50
C GLU A 91 -3.31 21.34 3.09
N PHE A 92 -3.83 21.48 4.33
CA PHE A 92 -4.69 20.47 4.90
C PHE A 92 -6.09 20.58 4.29
N ARG A 93 -6.42 19.65 3.38
CA ARG A 93 -7.69 19.63 2.67
C ARG A 93 -8.22 18.21 2.56
N LEU A 94 -9.52 18.07 2.65
CA LEU A 94 -10.22 16.81 2.46
C LEU A 94 -11.10 16.87 1.22
N PHE A 95 -11.03 15.83 0.40
CA PHE A 95 -11.96 15.56 -0.67
C PHE A 95 -12.69 14.25 -0.37
N ALA A 96 -14.01 14.26 -0.48
CA ALA A 96 -14.80 13.06 -0.29
C ALA A 96 -15.75 12.85 -1.46
N LYS A 97 -15.92 11.58 -1.85
CA LYS A 97 -16.90 11.17 -2.87
C LYS A 97 -18.01 10.38 -2.24
N THR A 98 -19.21 10.61 -2.72
CA THR A 98 -20.39 9.84 -2.33
C THR A 98 -20.69 8.76 -3.37
N ALA A 99 -21.48 7.74 -2.97
CA ALA A 99 -21.92 6.67 -3.84
C ALA A 99 -22.70 7.15 -5.08
N ALA A 100 -23.39 8.29 -5.00
CA ALA A 100 -24.07 8.94 -6.14
C ALA A 100 -23.10 9.67 -7.08
N GLY A 101 -21.81 9.78 -6.73
CA GLY A 101 -20.81 10.52 -7.49
C GLY A 101 -20.71 12.00 -7.11
N GLY A 102 -21.44 12.45 -6.08
CA GLY A 102 -21.28 13.79 -5.51
C GLY A 102 -19.90 13.95 -4.89
N GLN A 103 -19.36 15.17 -4.90
CA GLN A 103 -18.08 15.52 -4.32
C GLN A 103 -18.22 16.61 -3.28
N THR A 104 -17.43 16.51 -2.22
CA THR A 104 -17.33 17.52 -1.15
C THR A 104 -15.87 17.84 -0.93
N SER A 105 -15.54 19.13 -0.79
CA SER A 105 -14.19 19.58 -0.42
C SER A 105 -14.29 20.40 0.86
N ILE A 106 -13.39 20.13 1.81
CA ILE A 106 -13.31 20.81 3.12
C ILE A 106 -11.85 21.22 3.32
N ASP A 107 -11.62 22.45 3.77
CA ASP A 107 -10.30 23.04 3.98
C ASP A 107 -10.03 23.52 5.42
N LYS A 108 -11.06 23.53 6.27
CA LYS A 108 -10.89 23.88 7.68
C LYS A 108 -10.63 22.65 8.54
N SER A 109 -9.54 22.67 9.28
CA SER A 109 -9.09 21.55 10.11
C SER A 109 -10.17 20.98 11.02
N ASP A 110 -10.92 21.84 11.74
CA ASP A 110 -11.96 21.39 12.66
C ASP A 110 -13.13 20.72 11.92
N GLU A 111 -13.48 21.23 10.74
CA GLU A 111 -14.53 20.67 9.90
C GLU A 111 -14.06 19.31 9.31
N ILE A 112 -12.79 19.18 8.92
CA ILE A 112 -12.18 17.93 8.45
C ILE A 112 -12.25 16.87 9.55
N ILE A 113 -11.80 17.19 10.77
CA ILE A 113 -11.82 16.27 11.90
C ILE A 113 -13.25 15.84 12.23
N LYS A 114 -14.20 16.78 12.23
CA LYS A 114 -15.62 16.48 12.44
C LYS A 114 -16.18 15.59 11.35
N PHE A 115 -15.85 15.86 10.10
CA PHE A 115 -16.29 15.06 8.96
C PHE A 115 -15.75 13.62 9.06
N LEU A 116 -14.48 13.45 9.39
CA LEU A 116 -13.86 12.12 9.57
C LEU A 116 -14.52 11.35 10.70
N LYS A 117 -14.81 11.99 11.84
CA LYS A 117 -15.54 11.35 12.95
C LYS A 117 -16.93 10.85 12.55
N ILE A 118 -17.62 11.56 11.69
CA ILE A 118 -18.97 11.20 11.25
C ILE A 118 -18.97 10.14 10.15
N HIS A 119 -18.10 10.29 9.16
CA HIS A 119 -18.18 9.53 7.91
C HIS A 119 -17.12 8.41 7.77
N ALA A 120 -15.96 8.58 8.38
CA ALA A 120 -14.87 7.60 8.29
C ALA A 120 -14.91 6.55 9.41
N SER A 121 -15.71 6.75 10.44
CA SER A 121 -15.79 5.85 11.58
C SER A 121 -17.14 5.12 11.68
N ILE A 122 -17.11 3.92 12.21
CA ILE A 122 -18.27 3.05 12.43
C ILE A 122 -18.37 2.73 13.92
N ASP A 123 -19.59 2.71 14.45
CA ASP A 123 -19.87 2.34 15.84
C ASP A 123 -19.48 0.87 16.08
N ASP A 124 -18.97 0.59 17.29
CA ASP A 124 -18.50 -0.75 17.69
C ASP A 124 -19.58 -1.84 17.59
N LYS A 125 -20.85 -1.47 17.70
CA LYS A 125 -21.97 -2.40 17.50
C LYS A 125 -22.03 -3.01 16.10
N TYR A 126 -21.43 -2.34 15.08
CA TYR A 126 -21.36 -2.84 13.70
C TYR A 126 -20.03 -3.53 13.38
N ARG A 127 -19.17 -3.72 14.39
CA ARG A 127 -17.80 -4.23 14.21
C ARG A 127 -17.71 -5.56 13.48
N ASN A 128 -18.64 -6.47 13.76
CA ASN A 128 -18.65 -7.80 13.20
C ASN A 128 -19.59 -7.92 11.99
N ILE A 129 -20.17 -6.81 11.55
CA ILE A 129 -21.13 -6.77 10.47
C ILE A 129 -20.48 -6.11 9.25
N PRO A 130 -20.39 -6.80 8.10
CA PRO A 130 -19.89 -6.20 6.87
C PRO A 130 -20.77 -5.05 6.45
N VAL A 131 -20.24 -3.84 6.54
CA VAL A 131 -20.99 -2.63 6.15
C VAL A 131 -21.05 -2.49 4.62
N PRO A 132 -22.01 -1.73 4.06
CA PRO A 132 -22.19 -1.59 2.61
C PRO A 132 -20.95 -1.07 1.87
N THR A 133 -20.09 -0.31 2.53
CA THR A 133 -18.82 0.17 1.98
C THR A 133 -17.84 -0.96 1.60
N ILE A 134 -18.06 -2.17 2.11
CA ILE A 134 -17.28 -3.36 1.74
C ILE A 134 -17.64 -3.83 0.33
N ASN A 135 -18.89 -3.62 -0.12
CA ASN A 135 -19.29 -3.88 -1.50
C ASN A 135 -19.51 -2.56 -2.24
N ASN A 136 -18.40 -1.94 -2.64
CA ASN A 136 -18.41 -0.63 -3.27
C ASN A 136 -19.16 -0.62 -4.61
N ASP A 137 -19.14 -1.70 -5.36
CA ASP A 137 -19.78 -1.77 -6.67
C ASP A 137 -21.31 -1.74 -6.54
N LEU A 138 -21.87 -2.50 -5.61
CA LEU A 138 -23.31 -2.44 -5.30
C LEU A 138 -23.68 -1.05 -4.74
N LEU A 139 -22.87 -0.52 -3.85
CA LEU A 139 -23.08 0.79 -3.25
C LEU A 139 -23.10 1.90 -4.31
N ILE A 140 -22.15 1.92 -5.23
CA ILE A 140 -22.09 2.88 -6.33
C ILE A 140 -23.27 2.67 -7.31
N LYS A 141 -23.59 1.42 -7.64
CA LYS A 141 -24.73 1.09 -8.51
C LYS A 141 -26.02 1.67 -7.98
N TYR A 142 -26.35 1.41 -6.71
CA TYR A 142 -27.60 1.91 -6.12
C TYR A 142 -27.55 3.39 -5.78
N GLY A 143 -26.38 3.90 -5.42
CA GLY A 143 -26.17 5.34 -5.21
C GLY A 143 -26.45 6.15 -6.47
N LYS A 144 -25.92 5.75 -7.63
CA LYS A 144 -26.15 6.39 -8.94
C LYS A 144 -27.59 6.28 -9.41
N GLN A 145 -28.27 5.20 -9.10
CA GLN A 145 -29.68 5.00 -9.44
C GLN A 145 -30.63 5.80 -8.53
N GLY A 146 -30.11 6.47 -7.49
CA GLY A 146 -30.91 7.20 -6.52
C GLY A 146 -31.89 6.33 -5.72
N LYS A 147 -31.64 5.00 -5.66
CA LYS A 147 -32.54 4.06 -5.00
C LYS A 147 -32.67 4.36 -3.51
N GLU A 148 -33.85 4.17 -2.99
CA GLU A 148 -34.13 4.20 -1.55
C GLU A 148 -33.69 2.89 -0.88
N ILE A 149 -33.62 2.90 0.46
CA ILE A 149 -33.25 1.74 1.26
C ILE A 149 -34.47 0.81 1.36
N THR A 150 -34.67 -0.01 0.33
CA THR A 150 -35.74 -1.01 0.28
C THR A 150 -35.21 -2.38 0.72
N ASP A 151 -36.13 -3.29 1.07
CA ASP A 151 -35.78 -4.67 1.43
C ASP A 151 -35.11 -5.41 0.27
N GLU A 152 -35.49 -5.09 -0.97
CA GLU A 152 -34.88 -5.65 -2.18
C GLU A 152 -33.41 -5.27 -2.29
N VAL A 153 -33.08 -3.99 -2.09
CA VAL A 153 -31.68 -3.49 -2.13
C VAL A 153 -30.86 -4.09 -0.99
N ILE A 154 -31.41 -4.17 0.21
CA ILE A 154 -30.74 -4.79 1.36
C ILE A 154 -30.47 -6.27 1.10
N LYS A 155 -31.40 -6.97 0.43
CA LYS A 155 -31.25 -8.37 0.06
C LYS A 155 -30.07 -8.60 -0.88
N ASP A 156 -29.80 -7.70 -1.80
CA ASP A 156 -28.62 -7.82 -2.68
C ASP A 156 -27.31 -7.73 -1.88
N PHE A 157 -27.22 -6.84 -0.89
CA PHE A 157 -26.06 -6.80 0.02
C PHE A 157 -25.94 -8.06 0.88
N SER A 158 -27.05 -8.56 1.40
CA SER A 158 -27.04 -9.80 2.19
C SER A 158 -26.69 -11.04 1.34
N ASN A 159 -27.14 -11.09 0.09
CA ASN A 159 -26.75 -12.15 -0.84
C ASN A 159 -25.25 -12.09 -1.18
N ALA A 160 -24.70 -10.90 -1.39
CA ALA A 160 -23.28 -10.74 -1.65
C ALA A 160 -22.43 -11.22 -0.46
N VAL A 161 -22.88 -10.92 0.78
CA VAL A 161 -22.22 -11.39 2.01
C VAL A 161 -22.42 -12.89 2.25
N ALA A 162 -23.59 -13.45 1.94
CA ALA A 162 -23.87 -14.88 2.10
C ALA A 162 -23.13 -15.76 1.06
N ASN A 163 -22.94 -15.24 -0.15
CA ASN A 163 -22.16 -15.93 -1.20
C ASN A 163 -20.65 -15.93 -0.90
N ASP A 164 -20.21 -14.99 -0.10
CA ASP A 164 -18.85 -14.93 0.42
C ASP A 164 -18.82 -15.88 1.65
N ASN A 165 -18.62 -17.16 1.48
CA ASN A 165 -18.61 -18.24 2.50
C ASN A 165 -17.80 -17.99 3.79
N ILE A 166 -17.47 -16.75 4.06
CA ILE A 166 -16.52 -16.26 5.02
C ILE A 166 -17.22 -15.62 6.22
N TYR A 167 -18.44 -15.15 6.02
CA TYR A 167 -19.23 -14.53 7.09
C TYR A 167 -20.27 -15.53 7.60
N ASN A 168 -20.04 -16.10 8.78
CA ASN A 168 -21.08 -16.87 9.47
C ASN A 168 -22.09 -15.90 10.11
N ILE A 169 -22.93 -15.27 9.27
CA ILE A 169 -23.85 -14.18 9.67
C ILE A 169 -25.29 -14.67 9.53
N ASP A 170 -26.11 -14.44 10.56
CA ASP A 170 -27.56 -14.52 10.44
C ASP A 170 -28.05 -13.41 9.50
N ILE A 171 -28.67 -13.80 8.39
CA ILE A 171 -29.15 -12.86 7.35
C ILE A 171 -30.19 -11.88 7.90
N LYS A 172 -31.01 -12.29 8.88
CA LYS A 172 -32.00 -11.40 9.48
C LYS A 172 -31.34 -10.32 10.33
N GLU A 173 -30.39 -10.72 11.17
CA GLU A 173 -29.60 -9.82 11.98
C GLU A 173 -28.78 -8.87 11.09
N TYR A 174 -28.18 -9.36 10.03
CA TYR A 174 -27.48 -8.54 9.04
C TYR A 174 -28.38 -7.51 8.39
N ASN A 175 -29.55 -7.89 7.90
CA ASN A 175 -30.49 -6.97 7.25
C ASN A 175 -30.94 -5.85 8.18
N GLU A 176 -31.22 -6.15 9.43
CA GLU A 176 -31.59 -5.15 10.43
C GLU A 176 -30.43 -4.20 10.74
N ALA A 177 -29.24 -4.75 10.95
CA ALA A 177 -28.04 -4.00 11.26
C ALA A 177 -27.64 -3.05 10.12
N ILE A 178 -27.69 -3.51 8.86
CA ILE A 178 -27.41 -2.68 7.68
C ILE A 178 -28.45 -1.58 7.52
N ARG A 179 -29.73 -1.86 7.75
CA ARG A 179 -30.79 -0.84 7.71
C ARG A 179 -30.52 0.25 8.75
N ASN A 180 -30.17 -0.13 9.97
CA ASN A 180 -29.86 0.81 11.04
C ASN A 180 -28.58 1.61 10.74
N TYR A 181 -27.53 0.96 10.28
CA TYR A 181 -26.30 1.61 9.87
C TYR A 181 -26.52 2.70 8.82
N ILE A 182 -27.29 2.40 7.77
CA ILE A 182 -27.53 3.36 6.70
C ILE A 182 -28.37 4.54 7.21
N LYS A 183 -29.39 4.30 8.04
CA LYS A 183 -30.18 5.36 8.67
C LYS A 183 -29.33 6.29 9.54
N GLU A 184 -28.33 5.75 10.24
CA GLU A 184 -27.42 6.53 11.06
C GLU A 184 -26.41 7.33 10.22
N LYS A 185 -25.89 6.77 9.13
CA LYS A 185 -24.86 7.40 8.30
C LYS A 185 -25.44 8.35 7.25
N ALA A 186 -26.54 7.96 6.62
CA ALA A 186 -27.13 8.73 5.54
C ALA A 186 -28.60 8.32 5.30
N SER A 187 -29.43 9.27 4.96
CA SER A 187 -30.85 8.99 4.63
C SER A 187 -31.03 8.21 3.31
N LYS A 188 -30.02 8.16 2.45
CA LYS A 188 -30.07 7.54 1.10
C LYS A 188 -28.71 6.93 0.76
N TRP A 189 -28.72 5.83 0.00
CA TRP A 189 -27.49 5.17 -0.50
C TRP A 189 -26.50 6.12 -1.18
N GLY A 190 -27.03 7.05 -1.98
CA GLY A 190 -26.21 8.01 -2.72
C GLY A 190 -25.42 8.98 -1.86
N LYS A 191 -25.77 9.13 -0.57
CA LYS A 191 -25.05 10.02 0.38
C LYS A 191 -23.96 9.32 1.18
N ILE A 192 -23.84 8.00 1.06
CA ILE A 192 -22.77 7.26 1.75
C ILE A 192 -21.43 7.62 1.11
N ILE A 193 -20.45 7.91 1.96
CA ILE A 193 -19.10 8.23 1.53
C ILE A 193 -18.39 6.94 1.08
N THR A 194 -17.84 6.94 -0.13
CA THR A 194 -17.10 5.81 -0.71
C THR A 194 -15.59 6.01 -0.65
N ASP A 195 -15.12 7.23 -0.87
CA ASP A 195 -13.71 7.57 -0.92
C ASP A 195 -13.45 8.86 -0.14
N ILE A 196 -12.38 8.87 0.63
CA ILE A 196 -11.85 10.04 1.33
C ILE A 196 -10.40 10.21 0.93
N ASP A 197 -10.07 11.41 0.46
CA ASP A 197 -8.76 11.79 0.00
C ASP A 197 -8.30 13.03 0.78
N ILE A 198 -7.17 12.93 1.48
CA ILE A 198 -6.65 13.97 2.37
C ILE A 198 -5.29 14.42 1.85
N THR A 199 -5.16 15.71 1.57
CA THR A 199 -3.87 16.37 1.39
C THR A 199 -3.42 16.94 2.73
N TYR A 200 -2.14 16.74 3.05
CA TYR A 200 -1.51 17.29 4.24
C TYR A 200 -0.04 17.59 3.98
N LYS A 201 0.53 18.61 4.63
CA LYS A 201 1.94 18.92 4.48
C LYS A 201 2.78 17.87 5.20
N LEU A 202 3.14 16.81 4.50
CA LEU A 202 4.03 15.76 4.99
C LEU A 202 5.50 16.22 4.95
N SER A 203 6.38 15.51 5.65
CA SER A 203 7.83 15.74 5.57
C SER A 203 8.37 15.43 4.17
N GLU A 204 9.51 16.00 3.81
CA GLU A 204 10.11 15.88 2.46
C GLU A 204 10.36 14.43 2.03
N ASP A 205 10.71 13.56 2.98
CA ASP A 205 10.90 12.12 2.77
C ASP A 205 9.61 11.36 2.45
N MET A 206 8.45 11.96 2.76
CA MET A 206 7.12 11.39 2.54
C MET A 206 6.34 12.03 1.37
N GLU A 207 6.90 13.00 0.68
CA GLU A 207 6.21 13.72 -0.41
C GLU A 207 5.66 12.79 -1.52
N TYR A 208 6.32 11.66 -1.71
CA TYR A 208 5.98 10.68 -2.75
C TYR A 208 5.16 9.49 -2.25
N ILE A 209 4.77 9.48 -0.97
CA ILE A 209 4.06 8.37 -0.35
C ILE A 209 2.58 8.72 -0.21
N THR A 210 1.71 7.86 -0.71
CA THR A 210 0.29 7.87 -0.37
C THR A 210 0.04 6.80 0.67
N ILE A 211 -0.38 7.20 1.86
CA ILE A 211 -0.79 6.28 2.93
C ILE A 211 -2.27 5.95 2.72
N ILE A 212 -2.58 4.67 2.72
CA ILE A 212 -3.95 4.17 2.56
C ILE A 212 -4.36 3.51 3.87
N ASP A 213 -5.25 4.18 4.63
CA ASP A 213 -5.92 3.59 5.79
C ASP A 213 -7.12 2.78 5.32
N SER A 214 -7.16 1.52 5.71
CA SER A 214 -8.24 0.61 5.34
C SER A 214 -9.22 0.40 6.50
N PRO A 215 -10.48 0.06 6.21
CA PRO A 215 -11.39 -0.46 7.22
C PRO A 215 -10.74 -1.64 7.96
N GLY A 216 -10.99 -1.72 9.28
CA GLY A 216 -10.51 -2.84 10.08
C GLY A 216 -11.02 -4.16 9.53
N ILE A 217 -10.12 -5.13 9.39
CA ILE A 217 -10.49 -6.48 8.96
C ILE A 217 -11.33 -7.12 10.05
N GLY A 218 -12.51 -7.59 9.69
CA GLY A 218 -13.43 -8.25 10.63
C GLY A 218 -12.84 -9.54 11.23
N ALA A 219 -13.46 -10.03 12.30
CA ALA A 219 -13.02 -11.24 13.03
C ALA A 219 -12.95 -12.51 12.15
N SER A 220 -13.63 -12.52 11.00
CA SER A 220 -13.62 -13.62 10.02
C SER A 220 -12.34 -13.73 9.17
N GLY A 221 -11.44 -12.74 9.23
CA GLY A 221 -10.17 -12.79 8.50
C GLY A 221 -10.26 -12.52 7.01
N ASN A 222 -11.42 -12.11 6.50
CA ASN A 222 -11.57 -11.88 5.08
C ASN A 222 -11.35 -10.42 4.70
N PHE A 223 -10.53 -10.25 3.67
CA PHE A 223 -10.35 -8.98 2.97
C PHE A 223 -11.48 -8.88 1.93
N GLY A 224 -12.47 -8.03 2.16
CA GLY A 224 -13.49 -7.76 1.15
C GLY A 224 -12.86 -7.37 -0.20
N GLU A 225 -13.62 -7.46 -1.29
CA GLU A 225 -13.13 -7.18 -2.65
C GLU A 225 -12.44 -5.81 -2.78
N ILE A 226 -12.92 -4.81 -2.03
CA ILE A 226 -12.27 -3.48 -2.00
C ILE A 226 -10.85 -3.57 -1.47
N ALA A 227 -10.66 -4.27 -0.34
CA ALA A 227 -9.33 -4.40 0.25
C ALA A 227 -8.40 -5.18 -0.68
N LYS A 228 -8.88 -6.23 -1.38
CA LYS A 228 -8.10 -6.96 -2.39
C LYS A 228 -7.60 -6.04 -3.49
N LYS A 229 -8.47 -5.20 -4.04
CA LYS A 229 -8.09 -4.23 -5.08
C LYS A 229 -6.97 -3.28 -4.61
N TYR A 230 -7.09 -2.76 -3.38
CA TYR A 230 -6.06 -1.87 -2.84
C TYR A 230 -4.79 -2.62 -2.44
N ILE A 231 -4.90 -3.89 -2.01
CA ILE A 231 -3.75 -4.77 -1.80
C ILE A 231 -2.97 -4.94 -3.12
N GLU A 232 -3.67 -5.18 -4.23
CA GLU A 232 -3.05 -5.30 -5.55
C GLU A 232 -2.37 -3.99 -6.02
N GLU A 233 -2.91 -2.83 -5.61
CA GLU A 233 -2.37 -1.51 -5.93
C GLU A 233 -1.27 -1.06 -4.94
N ALA A 234 -1.13 -1.73 -3.80
CA ALA A 234 -0.16 -1.38 -2.78
C ALA A 234 1.27 -1.75 -3.23
N ASN A 235 2.19 -0.82 -3.00
CA ASN A 235 3.62 -1.07 -3.17
C ASN A 235 4.22 -1.68 -1.89
N ALA A 236 3.72 -1.26 -0.70
CA ALA A 236 4.01 -1.90 0.57
C ALA A 236 2.78 -2.02 1.44
N ILE A 237 2.82 -2.98 2.34
CA ILE A 237 1.73 -3.28 3.26
C ILE A 237 2.29 -3.38 4.67
N ILE A 238 1.68 -2.63 5.58
CA ILE A 238 1.91 -2.75 7.02
C ILE A 238 0.66 -3.36 7.64
N PHE A 239 0.80 -4.52 8.27
CA PHE A 239 -0.27 -5.12 9.05
C PHE A 239 -0.06 -4.82 10.52
N VAL A 240 -0.99 -4.08 11.12
CA VAL A 240 -0.93 -3.69 12.54
C VAL A 240 -1.76 -4.66 13.39
N LYS A 241 -1.12 -5.26 14.40
CA LYS A 241 -1.74 -6.11 15.40
C LYS A 241 -1.49 -5.55 16.81
N TYR A 242 -2.52 -5.58 17.66
CA TYR A 242 -2.38 -5.17 19.05
C TYR A 242 -1.79 -6.31 19.88
N LEU A 243 -0.82 -5.99 20.74
CA LEU A 243 -0.02 -6.99 21.45
C LEU A 243 -0.67 -7.47 22.76
N LYS A 244 -1.35 -6.58 23.49
CA LYS A 244 -1.86 -6.89 24.84
C LYS A 244 -3.11 -7.79 24.81
N GLY A 245 -3.05 -8.88 25.56
CA GLY A 245 -4.20 -9.76 25.83
C GLY A 245 -4.70 -10.54 24.61
N GLN A 246 -3.91 -10.60 23.54
CA GLN A 246 -4.23 -11.34 22.33
C GLN A 246 -3.15 -12.39 22.05
N ALA A 247 -3.55 -13.53 21.47
CA ALA A 247 -2.61 -14.49 20.95
C ALA A 247 -1.73 -13.87 19.86
N VAL A 248 -0.52 -14.34 19.71
CA VAL A 248 0.42 -13.84 18.70
C VAL A 248 -0.02 -14.19 17.27
N ASP A 249 -0.78 -15.26 17.09
CA ASP A 249 -1.35 -15.66 15.82
C ASP A 249 -2.40 -14.65 15.30
N SER A 250 -2.50 -14.53 14.02
CA SER A 250 -3.52 -13.72 13.35
C SER A 250 -3.97 -14.43 12.07
N LYS A 251 -5.20 -14.95 12.10
CA LYS A 251 -5.82 -15.55 10.90
C LYS A 251 -5.91 -14.53 9.74
N GLN A 252 -6.11 -13.27 10.09
CA GLN A 252 -6.16 -12.17 9.12
C GLN A 252 -4.80 -11.97 8.44
N PHE A 253 -3.72 -11.96 9.21
CA PHE A 253 -2.38 -11.84 8.64
C PHE A 253 -1.98 -13.07 7.82
N GLU A 254 -2.32 -14.27 8.29
CA GLU A 254 -2.09 -15.51 7.55
C GLU A 254 -2.85 -15.53 6.22
N SER A 255 -4.10 -15.08 6.22
CA SER A 255 -4.89 -14.90 5.00
C SER A 255 -4.24 -13.87 4.05
N LEU A 256 -3.70 -12.76 4.59
CA LEU A 256 -3.00 -11.76 3.81
C LEU A 256 -1.77 -12.34 3.10
N ILE A 257 -0.94 -13.10 3.80
CA ILE A 257 0.23 -13.78 3.21
C ILE A 257 -0.18 -14.68 2.02
N GLY A 258 -1.38 -15.29 2.09
CA GLY A 258 -1.92 -16.12 1.00
C GLY A 258 -2.41 -15.35 -0.21
N ILE A 259 -2.74 -14.07 -0.06
CA ILE A 259 -3.33 -13.23 -1.13
C ILE A 259 -2.27 -12.40 -1.85
N VAL A 260 -1.29 -11.89 -1.11
CA VAL A 260 -0.24 -11.03 -1.66
C VAL A 260 0.68 -11.79 -2.62
N SER A 261 1.13 -11.12 -3.67
CA SER A 261 2.13 -11.67 -4.59
C SER A 261 3.49 -11.86 -3.90
N GLU A 262 4.37 -12.68 -4.47
CA GLU A 262 5.72 -12.87 -3.94
C GLU A 262 6.49 -11.54 -3.84
N ILE A 263 6.32 -10.65 -4.81
CA ILE A 263 6.93 -9.31 -4.80
C ILE A 263 6.39 -8.49 -3.62
N GLN A 264 5.09 -8.52 -3.37
CA GLN A 264 4.49 -7.79 -2.27
C GLN A 264 4.89 -8.36 -0.89
N LYS A 265 5.21 -9.66 -0.80
CA LYS A 265 5.72 -10.27 0.44
C LYS A 265 7.05 -9.66 0.88
N GLU A 266 7.89 -9.22 -0.07
CA GLU A 266 9.13 -8.52 0.25
C GLU A 266 8.89 -7.22 1.01
N PHE A 267 7.76 -6.57 0.75
CA PHE A 267 7.36 -5.28 1.33
C PHE A 267 6.13 -5.40 2.25
N LEU A 268 5.93 -6.59 2.82
CA LEU A 268 4.91 -6.86 3.83
C LEU A 268 5.56 -6.86 5.21
N PHE A 269 5.08 -5.98 6.09
CA PHE A 269 5.56 -5.84 7.46
C PHE A 269 4.45 -6.19 8.45
N LEU A 270 4.80 -6.96 9.49
CA LEU A 270 3.93 -7.22 10.63
C LEU A 270 4.36 -6.34 11.79
N VAL A 271 3.49 -5.41 12.19
CA VAL A 271 3.74 -4.48 13.28
C VAL A 271 2.89 -4.85 14.49
N PHE A 272 3.55 -5.26 15.56
CA PHE A 272 2.94 -5.43 16.87
C PHE A 272 2.94 -4.10 17.62
N ASN A 273 1.74 -3.58 17.89
CA ASN A 273 1.52 -2.29 18.55
C ASN A 273 1.15 -2.46 20.03
N GLY A 274 1.51 -1.50 20.89
CA GLY A 274 1.21 -1.53 22.33
C GLY A 274 2.30 -2.23 23.16
N LYS A 275 3.56 -2.14 22.76
CA LYS A 275 4.72 -2.70 23.44
C LYS A 275 4.78 -2.31 24.93
N SER A 276 4.42 -1.08 25.26
CA SER A 276 4.51 -0.53 26.63
C SER A 276 3.36 -0.96 27.54
N ASP A 277 2.33 -1.58 27.00
CA ASP A 277 1.22 -2.12 27.80
C ASP A 277 1.58 -3.44 28.48
N LEU A 278 2.78 -3.98 28.21
CA LEU A 278 3.31 -5.21 28.80
C LEU A 278 4.47 -4.91 29.76
N SER A 279 4.63 -5.74 30.77
CA SER A 279 5.85 -5.76 31.57
C SER A 279 7.05 -6.19 30.74
N GLY A 280 8.28 -5.83 31.16
CA GLY A 280 9.48 -6.19 30.43
C GLY A 280 9.68 -7.69 30.24
N ILE A 281 9.28 -8.51 31.23
CA ILE A 281 9.37 -9.97 31.16
C ILE A 281 8.32 -10.52 30.20
N ASP A 282 7.06 -10.09 30.35
CA ASP A 282 5.97 -10.52 29.47
C ASP A 282 6.23 -10.11 28.02
N PHE A 283 6.78 -8.91 27.80
CA PHE A 283 7.12 -8.43 26.47
C PHE A 283 8.16 -9.35 25.79
N ASN A 284 9.24 -9.73 26.48
CA ASN A 284 10.28 -10.57 25.89
C ASN A 284 9.74 -11.96 25.54
N SER A 285 8.94 -12.56 26.42
CA SER A 285 8.30 -13.85 26.16
C SER A 285 7.38 -13.81 24.94
N ILE A 286 6.49 -12.83 24.87
CA ILE A 286 5.55 -12.67 23.74
C ILE A 286 6.29 -12.34 22.44
N LYS A 287 7.37 -11.55 22.52
CA LYS A 287 8.21 -11.24 21.37
C LYS A 287 8.84 -12.51 20.79
N GLU A 288 9.44 -13.34 21.63
CA GLU A 288 10.05 -14.61 21.21
C GLU A 288 9.00 -15.57 20.63
N GLU A 289 7.84 -15.68 21.27
CA GLU A 289 6.72 -16.48 20.79
C GLU A 289 6.27 -16.02 19.39
N ALA A 290 6.06 -14.71 19.19
CA ALA A 290 5.65 -14.15 17.92
C ALA A 290 6.69 -14.40 16.82
N ILE A 291 7.96 -14.14 17.10
CA ILE A 291 9.05 -14.37 16.13
C ILE A 291 9.08 -15.86 15.75
N ASN A 292 9.06 -16.78 16.71
CA ASN A 292 9.10 -18.21 16.44
C ASN A 292 7.87 -18.68 15.65
N PHE A 293 6.68 -18.19 16.00
CA PHE A 293 5.44 -18.53 15.31
C PHE A 293 5.50 -18.17 13.83
N TYR A 294 5.90 -16.94 13.50
CA TYR A 294 5.93 -16.48 12.11
C TYR A 294 7.14 -16.99 11.33
N LYS A 295 8.28 -17.24 11.98
CA LYS A 295 9.42 -17.94 11.34
C LYS A 295 9.03 -19.36 10.89
N ASN A 296 8.26 -20.08 11.69
CA ASN A 296 7.73 -21.39 11.31
C ASN A 296 6.79 -21.31 10.09
N LYS A 297 6.19 -20.16 9.84
CA LYS A 297 5.40 -19.84 8.65
C LYS A 297 6.20 -19.25 7.50
N LYS A 298 7.52 -19.29 7.56
CA LYS A 298 8.46 -18.75 6.57
C LYS A 298 8.35 -17.23 6.40
N PHE A 299 7.91 -16.51 7.43
CA PHE A 299 7.93 -15.06 7.45
C PHE A 299 9.20 -14.55 8.14
N GLU A 300 9.86 -13.56 7.55
CA GLU A 300 11.18 -13.10 7.99
C GLU A 300 11.11 -12.29 9.29
N GLU A 301 12.01 -12.57 10.22
CA GLU A 301 12.08 -11.89 11.52
C GLU A 301 12.27 -10.37 11.38
N GLU A 302 13.00 -9.93 10.39
CA GLU A 302 13.30 -8.50 10.16
C GLU A 302 12.06 -7.69 9.78
N LYS A 303 11.03 -8.37 9.27
CA LYS A 303 9.73 -7.78 8.90
C LYS A 303 8.74 -7.77 10.08
N ILE A 304 9.14 -8.31 11.24
CA ILE A 304 8.34 -8.31 12.47
C ILE A 304 8.83 -7.18 13.38
N ILE A 305 8.01 -6.14 13.55
CA ILE A 305 8.38 -4.92 14.25
C ILE A 305 7.48 -4.72 15.46
N PHE A 306 8.06 -4.42 16.62
CA PHE A 306 7.34 -4.17 17.87
C PHE A 306 7.45 -2.70 18.23
N VAL A 307 6.31 -2.01 18.34
CA VAL A 307 6.26 -0.55 18.58
C VAL A 307 5.20 -0.16 19.59
N ASP A 308 5.29 1.09 20.03
CA ASP A 308 4.20 1.75 20.74
C ASP A 308 3.81 3.05 20.04
N SER A 309 2.72 3.01 19.30
CA SER A 309 2.23 4.15 18.53
C SER A 309 1.70 5.29 19.43
N LYS A 310 1.17 4.99 20.61
CA LYS A 310 0.70 6.02 21.54
C LYS A 310 1.87 6.81 22.10
N ILE A 311 2.95 6.10 22.50
CA ILE A 311 4.18 6.75 22.97
C ILE A 311 4.79 7.59 21.86
N GLN A 312 4.85 7.07 20.63
CA GLN A 312 5.39 7.83 19.51
C GLN A 312 4.56 9.10 19.23
N LEU A 313 3.24 9.01 19.26
CA LEU A 313 2.37 10.16 19.03
C LEU A 313 2.55 11.21 20.13
N PHE A 314 2.67 10.79 21.38
CA PHE A 314 2.99 11.67 22.49
C PHE A 314 4.37 12.32 22.34
N LEU A 315 5.38 11.52 21.96
CA LEU A 315 6.73 12.00 21.67
C LEU A 315 6.72 13.08 20.58
N ASN A 316 5.95 12.90 19.51
CA ASN A 316 5.83 13.89 18.44
C ASN A 316 5.31 15.25 18.98
N LYS A 317 4.39 15.24 19.95
CA LYS A 317 3.94 16.47 20.65
C LYS A 317 5.09 17.09 21.45
N CYS A 318 5.84 16.27 22.18
CA CYS A 318 6.97 16.74 23.00
C CYS A 318 8.11 17.32 22.16
N LEU A 319 8.39 16.73 20.99
CA LEU A 319 9.42 17.24 20.06
C LEU A 319 9.14 18.69 19.60
N LYS A 320 7.87 19.07 19.49
CA LYS A 320 7.49 20.45 19.15
C LYS A 320 7.77 21.46 20.25
N LEU A 321 7.89 21.02 21.51
CA LEU A 321 8.12 21.89 22.66
C LEU A 321 9.59 22.32 22.78
N LYS A 322 10.55 21.50 22.39
CA LYS A 322 11.99 21.78 22.23
C LYS A 322 12.78 22.12 23.50
N THR A 323 12.14 22.31 24.66
CA THR A 323 12.85 22.68 25.90
C THR A 323 12.27 21.97 27.12
N SER A 324 13.16 21.73 28.15
CA SER A 324 12.73 21.12 29.41
C SER A 324 11.59 21.89 30.11
N GLU A 325 11.70 23.22 30.15
CA GLU A 325 10.67 24.07 30.78
C GLU A 325 9.27 23.89 30.16
N LYS A 326 9.23 23.84 28.82
CA LYS A 326 7.95 23.63 28.12
C LYS A 326 7.40 22.22 28.33
N ILE A 327 8.26 21.21 28.44
CA ILE A 327 7.86 19.86 28.78
C ILE A 327 7.25 19.81 30.19
N THR A 328 7.90 20.45 31.18
CA THR A 328 7.37 20.51 32.54
C THR A 328 5.97 21.13 32.56
N LYS A 329 5.81 22.32 31.96
CA LYS A 329 4.49 22.98 31.85
C LYS A 329 3.46 22.15 31.12
N PHE A 330 3.89 21.35 30.14
CA PHE A 330 2.99 20.46 29.42
C PHE A 330 2.47 19.31 30.31
N PHE A 331 3.34 18.72 31.14
CA PHE A 331 2.93 17.69 32.10
C PHE A 331 2.02 18.29 33.19
N GLU A 332 2.34 19.47 33.75
CA GLU A 332 1.50 20.17 34.72
C GLU A 332 0.08 20.38 34.16
N LYS A 333 -0.02 20.82 32.90
CA LYS A 333 -1.32 20.99 32.24
C LYS A 333 -2.08 19.68 32.05
N LEU A 334 -1.40 18.59 31.70
CA LEU A 334 -2.03 17.28 31.56
C LEU A 334 -2.56 16.77 32.91
N GLU A 335 -1.85 17.02 34.00
CA GLU A 335 -2.31 16.68 35.35
C GLU A 335 -3.56 17.49 35.74
N GLU A 336 -3.58 18.79 35.48
CA GLU A 336 -4.75 19.64 35.70
C GLU A 336 -5.99 19.17 34.90
N GLU A 337 -5.78 18.68 33.70
CA GLU A 337 -6.84 18.17 32.82
C GLU A 337 -7.26 16.72 33.12
N ASN A 338 -6.68 16.05 34.11
CA ASN A 338 -6.82 14.60 34.39
C ASN A 338 -6.54 13.72 33.16
N ASN A 339 -5.58 14.12 32.35
CA ASN A 339 -5.24 13.50 31.07
C ASN A 339 -3.81 12.92 31.10
N ASN A 340 -3.41 12.35 32.22
CA ASN A 340 -2.08 11.86 32.50
C ASN A 340 -1.68 10.70 31.58
N PHE A 341 -0.43 10.71 31.15
CA PHE A 341 0.17 9.62 30.40
C PHE A 341 1.35 9.01 31.18
N GLU A 342 1.04 8.10 32.09
CA GLU A 342 1.96 7.50 33.05
C GLU A 342 3.29 7.03 32.41
N SER A 343 3.24 6.44 31.24
CA SER A 343 4.41 5.99 30.51
C SER A 343 5.38 7.11 30.16
N ALA A 344 4.88 8.29 29.82
CA ALA A 344 5.69 9.45 29.49
C ALA A 344 6.17 10.18 30.75
N GLU A 345 5.31 10.30 31.76
CA GLU A 345 5.68 10.84 33.08
C GLU A 345 6.84 10.08 33.71
N ASN A 346 6.75 8.75 33.72
CA ASN A 346 7.84 7.88 34.19
C ASN A 346 9.15 8.09 33.40
N CYS A 347 9.09 8.34 32.10
CA CYS A 347 10.26 8.68 31.31
C CYS A 347 10.81 10.07 31.69
N TRP A 348 9.93 11.05 31.92
CA TRP A 348 10.33 12.40 32.35
C TRP A 348 11.01 12.38 33.71
N LEU A 349 10.45 11.70 34.68
CA LEU A 349 11.04 11.54 36.03
C LEU A 349 12.42 10.85 35.96
N LYS A 350 12.53 9.76 35.20
CA LYS A 350 13.81 9.05 34.99
C LYS A 350 14.86 9.93 34.31
N SER A 351 14.47 10.86 33.45
CA SER A 351 15.36 11.79 32.77
C SER A 351 15.81 12.94 33.68
N LYS A 352 15.29 13.03 34.93
CA LYS A 352 15.57 14.13 35.87
C LYS A 352 15.35 15.51 35.25
N GLY A 353 14.32 15.67 34.43
CA GLY A 353 13.98 16.91 33.76
C GLY A 353 14.92 17.29 32.59
N ASN A 354 15.81 16.42 32.16
CA ASN A 354 16.65 16.65 30.99
C ASN A 354 15.89 16.32 29.70
N TYR A 355 15.69 17.31 28.85
CA TYR A 355 14.96 17.18 27.59
C TYR A 355 15.55 16.11 26.67
N LYS A 356 16.87 16.12 26.45
CA LYS A 356 17.54 15.20 25.51
C LYS A 356 17.39 13.76 25.98
N THR A 357 17.70 13.49 27.25
CA THR A 357 17.55 12.15 27.84
C THR A 357 16.11 11.67 27.83
N PHE A 358 15.16 12.59 28.05
CA PHE A 358 13.73 12.29 27.96
C PHE A 358 13.33 11.84 26.54
N ILE A 359 13.75 12.58 25.52
CA ILE A 359 13.46 12.22 24.12
C ILE A 359 14.06 10.85 23.77
N GLU A 360 15.33 10.62 24.12
CA GLU A 360 16.03 9.35 23.90
C GLU A 360 15.28 8.17 24.57
N ASN A 361 14.87 8.32 25.83
CA ASN A 361 14.09 7.31 26.55
C ASN A 361 12.73 7.04 25.88
N MET A 362 12.05 8.09 25.39
CA MET A 362 10.76 7.95 24.71
C MET A 362 10.92 7.28 23.33
N GLU A 363 11.97 7.61 22.59
CA GLU A 363 12.31 6.98 21.30
C GLU A 363 12.59 5.48 21.48
N GLU A 364 13.40 5.10 22.45
CA GLU A 364 13.68 3.71 22.77
C GLU A 364 12.38 2.95 23.16
N LYS A 365 11.55 3.59 23.97
CA LYS A 365 10.31 3.00 24.44
C LYS A 365 9.30 2.82 23.30
N SER A 366 9.16 3.82 22.43
CA SER A 366 8.28 3.74 21.25
C SER A 366 8.77 2.74 20.20
N ASN A 367 10.09 2.61 20.07
CA ASN A 367 10.79 1.81 19.06
C ASN A 367 10.33 2.11 17.61
N PHE A 368 9.78 3.28 17.38
CA PHE A 368 9.14 3.63 16.10
C PHE A 368 10.17 3.92 15.00
N GLN A 369 11.43 4.19 15.37
CA GLN A 369 12.52 4.37 14.43
C GLN A 369 12.73 3.16 13.52
N ARG A 370 12.46 1.93 14.02
CA ARG A 370 12.49 0.71 13.18
C ARG A 370 11.47 0.74 12.05
N VAL A 371 10.29 1.28 12.30
CA VAL A 371 9.25 1.45 11.26
C VAL A 371 9.74 2.44 10.21
N LYS A 372 10.29 3.60 10.65
CA LYS A 372 10.82 4.61 9.73
C LYS A 372 11.91 4.02 8.85
N ILE A 373 12.90 3.33 9.44
CA ILE A 373 13.97 2.66 8.67
C ILE A 373 13.40 1.62 7.69
N ALA A 374 12.42 0.82 8.12
CA ALA A 374 11.79 -0.18 7.25
C ALA A 374 11.07 0.48 6.06
N ILE A 375 10.30 1.54 6.32
CA ILE A 375 9.58 2.27 5.27
C ILE A 375 10.55 3.02 4.34
N ASP A 376 11.62 3.63 4.87
CA ASP A 376 12.63 4.32 4.06
C ASP A 376 13.36 3.34 3.13
N ARG A 377 13.79 2.21 3.66
CA ARG A 377 14.38 1.13 2.84
C ARG A 377 13.40 0.65 1.78
N PHE A 378 12.15 0.46 2.18
CA PHE A 378 11.08 0.10 1.28
C PHE A 378 10.88 1.17 0.18
N ALA A 379 10.72 2.44 0.54
CA ALA A 379 10.48 3.51 -0.44
C ALA A 379 11.60 3.57 -1.50
N GLN A 380 12.84 3.28 -1.11
CA GLN A 380 13.97 3.16 -2.01
C GLN A 380 13.88 1.92 -2.89
N GLY A 381 13.61 0.75 -2.32
CA GLY A 381 13.48 -0.51 -3.05
C GLY A 381 12.27 -0.53 -3.98
N ALA A 382 11.10 -0.07 -3.50
CA ALA A 382 9.87 -0.04 -4.28
C ALA A 382 9.96 0.86 -5.52
N ARG A 383 10.72 1.95 -5.44
CA ARG A 383 11.00 2.80 -6.61
C ARG A 383 11.75 2.04 -7.69
N CYS A 384 12.79 1.31 -7.31
CA CYS A 384 13.57 0.51 -8.25
C CYS A 384 12.75 -0.66 -8.81
N GLU A 385 12.02 -1.37 -7.96
CA GLU A 385 11.12 -2.46 -8.36
C GLU A 385 10.04 -2.00 -9.33
N GLN A 386 9.48 -0.81 -9.11
CA GLN A 386 8.48 -0.24 -10.00
C GLN A 386 9.06 0.03 -11.39
N LEU A 387 10.30 0.57 -11.47
CA LEU A 387 10.99 0.78 -12.73
C LEU A 387 11.31 -0.56 -13.42
N ILE A 388 11.82 -1.53 -12.67
CA ILE A 388 12.12 -2.88 -13.19
C ILE A 388 10.85 -3.54 -13.73
N GLY A 389 9.79 -3.61 -12.93
CA GLY A 389 8.53 -4.22 -13.34
C GLY A 389 7.85 -3.50 -14.51
N PHE A 390 8.12 -2.22 -14.69
CA PHE A 390 7.66 -1.47 -15.86
C PHE A 390 8.45 -1.85 -17.11
N LEU A 391 9.77 -1.90 -17.03
CA LEU A 391 10.65 -2.35 -18.12
C LEU A 391 10.35 -3.79 -18.55
N GLU A 392 10.08 -4.69 -17.60
CA GLU A 392 9.65 -6.06 -17.89
C GLU A 392 8.33 -6.13 -18.67
N ASN A 393 7.37 -5.24 -18.35
CA ASN A 393 6.13 -5.20 -19.12
C ASN A 393 6.35 -4.71 -20.54
N ILE A 394 7.17 -3.68 -20.75
CA ILE A 394 7.53 -3.21 -22.09
C ILE A 394 8.19 -4.36 -22.86
N LYS A 395 9.12 -5.08 -22.22
CA LYS A 395 9.79 -6.23 -22.81
C LYS A 395 8.81 -7.32 -23.25
N LYS A 396 7.84 -7.68 -22.37
CA LYS A 396 6.79 -8.67 -22.70
C LYS A 396 5.91 -8.26 -23.88
N GLU A 397 5.63 -6.96 -24.03
CA GLU A 397 4.87 -6.47 -25.19
C GLU A 397 5.66 -6.66 -26.51
N TYR A 398 6.97 -6.41 -26.50
CA TYR A 398 7.80 -6.67 -27.67
C TYR A 398 7.89 -8.17 -28.00
N GLU A 399 8.11 -9.01 -26.99
CA GLU A 399 8.17 -10.47 -27.15
C GLU A 399 6.84 -11.01 -27.71
N GLY A 400 5.71 -10.61 -27.15
CA GLY A 400 4.40 -11.01 -27.64
C GLY A 400 4.06 -10.46 -29.03
N TYR A 401 4.64 -9.31 -29.42
CA TYR A 401 4.52 -8.79 -30.78
C TYR A 401 5.35 -9.62 -31.76
N GLU A 402 6.57 -9.95 -31.40
CA GLU A 402 7.47 -10.80 -32.21
C GLU A 402 6.84 -12.18 -32.46
N GLU A 403 6.38 -12.87 -31.41
CA GLU A 403 5.75 -14.18 -31.51
C GLU A 403 4.54 -14.19 -32.47
N ARG A 404 3.66 -13.17 -32.35
CA ARG A 404 2.46 -13.05 -33.20
C ARG A 404 2.78 -12.81 -34.67
N ASN A 405 3.92 -12.21 -34.98
CA ASN A 405 4.30 -11.85 -36.34
C ASN A 405 5.27 -12.84 -37.00
N LEU A 406 5.91 -13.72 -36.23
CA LEU A 406 6.82 -14.75 -36.78
C LEU A 406 6.12 -15.73 -37.73
N GLY A 407 4.89 -16.16 -37.42
CA GLY A 407 4.10 -17.06 -38.28
C GLY A 407 3.73 -16.42 -39.61
N PRO A 408 3.04 -15.27 -39.63
CA PRO A 408 2.74 -14.54 -40.87
C PRO A 408 4.00 -14.16 -41.67
N LEU A 409 5.10 -13.81 -41.00
CA LEU A 409 6.36 -13.47 -41.65
C LEU A 409 6.96 -14.67 -42.39
N ASN A 410 6.94 -15.86 -41.80
CA ASN A 410 7.40 -17.09 -42.41
C ASN A 410 6.56 -17.50 -43.61
N LEU A 411 5.23 -17.28 -43.55
CA LEU A 411 4.33 -17.47 -44.68
C LEU A 411 4.60 -16.46 -45.81
N ALA A 412 4.82 -15.20 -45.44
CA ALA A 412 5.14 -14.16 -46.42
C ALA A 412 6.50 -14.38 -47.09
N LYS A 413 7.53 -14.91 -46.37
CA LYS A 413 8.83 -15.25 -46.93
C LYS A 413 8.74 -16.32 -48.05
N ASN A 414 7.82 -17.25 -47.92
CA ASN A 414 7.62 -18.32 -48.92
C ASN A 414 6.91 -17.82 -50.18
N ASN A 415 6.26 -16.64 -50.13
CA ASN A 415 5.42 -16.11 -51.22
C ASN A 415 6.02 -14.88 -51.95
N ILE A 416 7.20 -14.41 -51.58
CA ILE A 416 7.74 -13.14 -52.09
C ILE A 416 8.71 -13.28 -53.24
N LYS A 417 8.57 -12.40 -54.26
CA LYS A 417 9.39 -12.36 -55.48
C LYS A 417 10.85 -11.87 -55.25
N ASP A 418 11.17 -11.23 -54.14
CA ASP A 418 12.51 -10.78 -53.77
C ASP A 418 12.83 -11.04 -52.26
N PRO A 419 13.27 -12.25 -51.94
CA PRO A 419 13.59 -12.65 -50.57
C PRO A 419 14.73 -11.84 -49.94
N LYS A 420 15.69 -11.35 -50.72
CA LYS A 420 16.87 -10.65 -50.21
C LYS A 420 16.56 -9.27 -49.64
N LYS A 421 15.64 -8.53 -50.27
CA LYS A 421 15.21 -7.20 -49.79
C LYS A 421 14.45 -7.31 -48.47
N LEU A 422 13.54 -8.30 -48.38
CA LEU A 422 12.79 -8.55 -47.15
C LEU A 422 13.71 -9.03 -46.02
N GLU A 423 14.67 -9.89 -46.31
CA GLU A 423 15.64 -10.38 -45.32
C GLU A 423 16.47 -9.23 -44.73
N LYS A 424 16.82 -8.23 -45.55
CA LYS A 424 17.55 -7.05 -45.12
C LYS A 424 16.68 -6.18 -44.17
N GLU A 425 15.43 -5.90 -44.52
CA GLU A 425 14.50 -5.14 -43.72
C GLU A 425 14.19 -5.83 -42.38
N ILE A 426 14.01 -7.14 -42.39
CA ILE A 426 13.83 -7.96 -41.18
C ILE A 426 15.06 -7.90 -40.26
N ASN A 427 16.27 -8.01 -40.83
CA ASN A 427 17.50 -7.97 -40.05
C ASN A 427 17.77 -6.58 -39.48
N GLU A 428 17.39 -5.52 -40.16
CA GLU A 428 17.44 -4.15 -39.63
C GLU A 428 16.48 -3.99 -38.44
N LYS A 429 15.21 -4.41 -38.55
CA LYS A 429 14.25 -4.36 -37.46
C LYS A 429 14.63 -5.25 -36.26
N LYS A 430 15.17 -6.43 -36.51
CA LYS A 430 15.71 -7.27 -35.42
C LYS A 430 16.85 -6.58 -34.68
N LYS A 431 17.71 -5.87 -35.40
CA LYS A 431 18.82 -5.13 -34.79
C LYS A 431 18.34 -3.97 -33.93
N GLU A 432 17.26 -3.29 -34.33
CA GLU A 432 16.60 -2.26 -33.53
C GLU A 432 16.03 -2.84 -32.24
N ILE A 433 15.31 -3.96 -32.32
CA ILE A 433 14.73 -4.67 -31.17
C ILE A 433 15.84 -5.17 -30.23
N ASP A 434 16.91 -5.77 -30.76
CA ASP A 434 18.05 -6.24 -29.96
C ASP A 434 18.78 -5.10 -29.24
N ASN A 435 18.87 -3.92 -29.87
CA ASN A 435 19.46 -2.75 -29.26
C ASN A 435 18.57 -2.23 -28.13
N PHE A 436 17.25 -2.22 -28.32
CA PHE A 436 16.29 -1.83 -27.32
C PHE A 436 16.34 -2.75 -26.09
N PHE A 437 16.33 -4.07 -26.28
CA PHE A 437 16.49 -5.03 -25.19
C PHE A 437 17.81 -4.89 -24.44
N ARG A 438 18.91 -4.57 -25.17
CA ARG A 438 20.19 -4.29 -24.51
C ARG A 438 20.12 -3.03 -23.65
N ALA A 439 19.43 -1.99 -24.11
CA ALA A 439 19.22 -0.77 -23.31
C ALA A 439 18.39 -1.06 -22.05
N ILE A 440 17.27 -1.79 -22.17
CA ILE A 440 16.45 -2.20 -21.03
C ILE A 440 17.27 -3.01 -20.01
N ASN A 441 17.97 -4.04 -20.46
CA ASN A 441 18.78 -4.89 -19.59
C ASN A 441 19.88 -4.08 -18.87
N LYS A 442 20.51 -3.13 -19.57
CA LYS A 442 21.53 -2.26 -18.99
C LYS A 442 20.94 -1.36 -17.90
N GLU A 443 19.71 -0.83 -18.09
CA GLU A 443 19.04 -0.03 -17.06
C GLU A 443 18.62 -0.88 -15.86
N ILE A 444 18.09 -2.09 -16.09
CA ILE A 444 17.80 -3.06 -15.02
C ILE A 444 19.08 -3.37 -14.22
N GLU A 445 20.19 -3.64 -14.89
CA GLU A 445 21.48 -3.93 -14.23
C GLU A 445 21.96 -2.73 -13.40
N LYS A 446 21.93 -1.51 -13.93
CA LYS A 446 22.32 -0.31 -13.19
C LYS A 446 21.47 -0.07 -11.95
N ILE A 447 20.13 -0.26 -12.08
CA ILE A 447 19.20 -0.11 -10.96
C ILE A 447 19.51 -1.16 -9.89
N ASN A 448 19.77 -2.40 -10.27
CA ASN A 448 20.13 -3.49 -9.38
C ASN A 448 21.43 -3.25 -8.64
N GLU A 449 22.51 -2.97 -9.34
CA GLU A 449 23.84 -2.77 -8.74
C GLU A 449 23.84 -1.65 -7.70
N LYS A 450 23.05 -0.61 -7.90
CA LYS A 450 23.10 0.59 -7.05
C LYS A 450 22.17 0.56 -5.85
N TYR A 451 21.02 -0.10 -5.95
CA TYR A 451 19.96 0.01 -4.95
C TYR A 451 19.60 -1.30 -4.25
N LEU A 452 19.96 -2.45 -4.84
CA LEU A 452 19.50 -3.75 -4.39
C LEU A 452 20.60 -4.63 -3.78
N ASP A 453 21.86 -4.41 -4.13
CA ASP A 453 23.00 -5.04 -3.44
C ASP A 453 23.10 -4.65 -1.96
N ASN A 454 22.51 -3.51 -1.58
CA ASN A 454 22.45 -3.04 -0.20
C ASN A 454 21.22 -3.49 0.58
N ILE A 455 20.24 -4.13 -0.06
CA ILE A 455 18.99 -4.60 0.54
C ILE A 455 18.88 -6.07 0.17
N ARG A 456 19.48 -6.98 0.90
CA ARG A 456 19.30 -8.47 0.86
C ARG A 456 18.30 -9.03 -0.19
N GLY A 457 18.26 -8.46 -1.38
CA GLY A 457 17.43 -8.88 -2.51
C GLY A 457 18.17 -9.78 -3.50
N GLU A 458 19.39 -10.25 -3.19
CA GLU A 458 20.21 -11.07 -4.10
C GLU A 458 19.44 -12.24 -4.74
N ALA A 459 18.55 -12.91 -4.02
CA ALA A 459 17.95 -14.13 -4.53
C ALA A 459 16.84 -13.89 -5.56
N ILE A 460 15.97 -12.88 -5.39
CA ILE A 460 14.79 -12.69 -6.25
C ILE A 460 15.15 -11.91 -7.50
N ILE A 461 15.95 -10.87 -7.37
CA ILE A 461 16.30 -9.99 -8.49
C ILE A 461 17.34 -10.66 -9.39
N ILE A 462 18.33 -11.31 -8.82
CA ILE A 462 19.28 -12.17 -9.59
C ILE A 462 18.53 -13.30 -10.29
N LYS A 463 17.51 -13.87 -9.63
CA LYS A 463 16.65 -14.89 -10.25
C LYS A 463 15.85 -14.30 -11.40
N LEU A 464 15.18 -13.16 -11.21
CA LEU A 464 14.43 -12.45 -12.27
C LEU A 464 15.35 -12.04 -13.44
N ILE A 465 16.52 -11.47 -13.16
CA ILE A 465 17.51 -11.14 -14.20
C ILE A 465 17.97 -12.41 -14.94
N ASN A 466 18.22 -13.48 -14.23
CA ASN A 466 18.65 -14.75 -14.85
C ASN A 466 17.52 -15.41 -15.64
N ASP A 467 16.28 -15.34 -15.16
CA ASP A 467 15.11 -15.83 -15.86
C ASP A 467 14.87 -15.02 -17.15
N ILE A 468 14.98 -13.70 -17.08
CA ILE A 468 14.92 -12.80 -18.24
C ILE A 468 16.09 -13.09 -19.22
N LYS A 469 17.32 -13.23 -18.73
CA LYS A 469 18.49 -13.57 -19.55
C LYS A 469 18.36 -14.96 -20.18
N ASN A 470 17.74 -15.91 -19.50
CA ASN A 470 17.54 -17.27 -20.00
C ASN A 470 16.42 -17.34 -21.04
N GLU A 471 15.33 -16.61 -20.80
CA GLU A 471 14.22 -16.49 -21.76
C GLU A 471 14.67 -15.77 -23.04
N TYR A 472 15.44 -14.70 -22.89
CA TYR A 472 16.08 -14.00 -23.99
C TYR A 472 17.03 -14.90 -24.78
N LYS A 473 17.91 -15.68 -24.12
CA LYS A 473 18.81 -16.67 -24.78
C LYS A 473 18.02 -17.78 -25.47
N LYS A 474 16.89 -18.21 -24.91
CA LYS A 474 16.01 -19.21 -25.49
C LYS A 474 15.36 -18.68 -26.77
N ASN A 475 14.87 -17.42 -26.71
CA ASN A 475 14.26 -16.77 -27.86
C ASN A 475 15.27 -16.44 -28.97
N LEU A 476 16.49 -16.02 -28.61
CA LEU A 476 17.62 -15.91 -29.57
C LEU A 476 18.01 -17.26 -30.19
N LYS A 477 17.98 -18.38 -29.45
CA LYS A 477 18.19 -19.72 -30.01
C LYS A 477 17.09 -20.08 -30.99
N ASN A 478 15.84 -19.77 -30.70
CA ASN A 478 14.72 -20.03 -31.61
C ASN A 478 14.81 -19.18 -32.87
N ILE A 479 15.29 -17.94 -32.77
CA ILE A 479 15.60 -17.07 -33.92
C ILE A 479 16.77 -17.63 -34.74
N LYS A 480 17.82 -18.17 -34.09
CA LYS A 480 18.96 -18.82 -34.78
C LYS A 480 18.61 -20.17 -35.42
N ILE A 481 17.60 -20.88 -34.89
CA ILE A 481 17.08 -22.11 -35.48
C ILE A 481 16.34 -21.77 -36.79
N CYS A 482 15.62 -20.68 -36.85
CA CYS A 482 14.99 -20.17 -38.08
C CYS A 482 16.04 -19.76 -39.15
N GLN A 483 17.27 -19.43 -38.75
CA GLN A 483 18.38 -19.17 -39.69
C GLN A 483 19.12 -20.45 -40.21
N LYS A 484 18.92 -21.60 -39.55
CA LYS A 484 19.54 -22.89 -39.96
C LYS A 484 18.65 -23.79 -40.78
N VAL A 485 17.40 -23.39 -41.04
CA VAL A 485 16.53 -24.07 -42.00
C VAL A 485 16.67 -23.32 -43.33
N LYS A 486 17.83 -23.38 -43.88
CA LYS A 486 18.20 -23.21 -45.29
C LYS A 486 18.68 -24.52 -45.84
#